data_98f4a67ce14e0fa3a8f1d260c409f21b
#
_entry.id   98f4a67ce14e0fa3a8f1d260c409f21b
#
_cell.length_a   1.000
_cell.length_b   1.000
_cell.length_c   1.000
_cell.angle_alpha   90.00
_cell.angle_beta   90.00
_cell.angle_gamma   90.00
#
_symmetry.space_group_name_H-M   'P 1'
#
loop_
_entity.id
_entity.type
_entity.pdbx_description
1 polymer ?
#
loop_
_entity_poly.entity_id
_entity_poly.type
_entity_poly.pdbx_seq_one_letter_code
_entity_poly.pdbx_strand_id
1 'polypeptide(L)'
;ILRYSVSRGLIPSAKGREEAWIAERLSEHGSSTSTLVQRLSDGRWINIYETRTPENYVVAVRLDITNLIEQRQALEAAQQAAQQARQLLQDAVESLPEGFALFDAEDKLVVCNAQYRRLYPISAPMIVPGSTFEQIARYGAERGQYPDAVGNEEAWLAQRMADHRAANHAVLQRLPEGRWLQADERRTPQGGIAGVR
;
A
#
# COMPACT_ATOMS: atom_id res chain seq x y z
N ILE A 1 12.46 31.11 -35.24
CA ILE A 1 12.14 30.98 -33.81
C ILE A 1 12.77 29.70 -33.23
N LEU A 2 12.52 28.49 -33.76
CA LEU A 2 13.06 27.23 -33.23
C LEU A 2 14.59 27.20 -33.16
N ARG A 3 15.29 27.53 -34.28
CA ARG A 3 16.75 27.61 -34.28
C ARG A 3 17.32 28.55 -33.23
N TYR A 4 16.68 29.71 -33.03
CA TYR A 4 17.07 30.67 -32.00
C TYR A 4 16.90 30.11 -30.59
N SER A 5 15.75 29.48 -30.31
CA SER A 5 15.49 28.89 -28.99
C SER A 5 16.48 27.75 -28.66
N VAL A 6 16.76 26.91 -29.65
CA VAL A 6 17.73 25.80 -29.50
C VAL A 6 19.16 26.33 -29.29
N SER A 7 19.61 27.30 -30.12
CA SER A 7 20.94 27.89 -29.99
C SER A 7 21.20 28.62 -28.69
N ARG A 8 20.14 29.09 -28.02
CA ARG A 8 20.19 29.72 -26.70
C ARG A 8 20.09 28.71 -25.53
N GLY A 9 19.95 27.42 -25.84
CA GLY A 9 19.81 26.39 -24.83
C GLY A 9 18.47 26.44 -24.05
N LEU A 10 17.44 27.12 -24.60
CA LEU A 10 16.12 27.25 -23.96
C LEU A 10 15.37 25.94 -23.94
N ILE A 11 15.81 24.96 -24.72
CA ILE A 11 15.18 23.64 -24.88
C ILE A 11 16.20 22.56 -24.54
N PRO A 12 16.25 22.10 -23.28
CA PRO A 12 17.24 21.10 -22.84
C PRO A 12 17.22 19.79 -23.63
N SER A 13 16.04 19.35 -24.10
CA SER A 13 15.89 18.11 -24.89
C SER A 13 16.53 18.16 -26.28
N ALA A 14 16.86 19.35 -26.78
CA ALA A 14 17.56 19.52 -28.05
C ALA A 14 19.09 19.46 -27.91
N LYS A 15 19.64 19.52 -26.69
CA LYS A 15 21.08 19.63 -26.44
C LYS A 15 21.82 18.39 -26.98
N GLY A 16 22.84 18.65 -27.86
CA GLY A 16 23.65 17.60 -28.51
C GLY A 16 22.97 16.92 -29.70
N ARG A 17 21.75 17.33 -30.07
CA ARG A 17 21.01 16.83 -31.25
C ARG A 17 20.18 17.93 -31.91
N GLU A 18 20.70 19.13 -31.92
CA GLU A 18 19.99 20.37 -32.24
C GLU A 18 19.29 20.31 -33.61
N GLU A 19 20.01 19.92 -34.66
CA GLU A 19 19.46 19.84 -36.03
C GLU A 19 18.44 18.71 -36.18
N ALA A 20 18.69 17.55 -35.55
CA ALA A 20 17.75 16.44 -35.58
C ALA A 20 16.45 16.82 -34.83
N TRP A 21 16.56 17.46 -33.67
CA TRP A 21 15.40 17.93 -32.92
C TRP A 21 14.58 18.96 -33.70
N ILE A 22 15.26 19.92 -34.39
CA ILE A 22 14.58 20.92 -35.23
C ILE A 22 13.85 20.23 -36.39
N ALA A 23 14.45 19.24 -37.03
CA ALA A 23 13.84 18.53 -38.14
C ALA A 23 12.60 17.73 -37.70
N GLU A 24 12.67 17.01 -36.57
CA GLU A 24 11.55 16.33 -35.96
C GLU A 24 10.42 17.30 -35.65
N ARG A 25 10.74 18.41 -34.98
CA ARG A 25 9.74 19.42 -34.59
C ARG A 25 9.07 20.10 -35.78
N LEU A 26 9.80 20.35 -36.86
CA LEU A 26 9.24 20.91 -38.09
C LEU A 26 8.33 19.92 -38.80
N SER A 27 8.65 18.63 -38.80
CA SER A 27 7.77 17.60 -39.37
C SER A 27 6.44 17.47 -38.61
N GLU A 28 6.49 17.55 -37.27
CA GLU A 28 5.29 17.51 -36.42
C GLU A 28 4.44 18.77 -36.57
N HIS A 29 5.05 19.95 -36.67
CA HIS A 29 4.35 21.24 -36.84
C HIS A 29 3.50 21.29 -38.11
N GLY A 30 3.79 20.46 -39.10
CA GLY A 30 3.01 20.33 -40.32
C GLY A 30 1.82 19.38 -40.23
N SER A 31 1.70 18.60 -39.18
CA SER A 31 0.62 17.61 -39.02
C SER A 31 -0.72 18.26 -38.70
N SER A 32 -1.82 17.52 -38.94
CA SER A 32 -3.18 18.03 -38.73
C SER A 32 -3.49 18.35 -37.27
N THR A 33 -2.88 17.60 -36.34
CA THR A 33 -2.97 17.81 -34.87
C THR A 33 -1.72 17.22 -34.23
N SER A 34 -1.07 17.99 -33.35
CA SER A 34 0.05 17.51 -32.58
C SER A 34 -0.02 17.97 -31.13
N THR A 35 0.54 17.14 -30.22
CA THR A 35 0.67 17.47 -28.81
C THR A 35 2.11 17.19 -28.40
N LEU A 36 2.77 18.18 -27.78
CA LEU A 36 4.14 18.07 -27.32
C LEU A 36 4.26 18.57 -25.88
N VAL A 37 4.77 17.75 -24.99
CA VAL A 37 5.17 18.17 -23.65
C VAL A 37 6.67 18.47 -23.67
N GLN A 38 7.03 19.69 -23.28
CA GLN A 38 8.40 20.18 -23.36
C GLN A 38 8.83 20.81 -22.03
N ARG A 39 10.03 20.44 -21.54
CA ARG A 39 10.66 21.16 -20.44
C ARG A 39 11.49 22.32 -20.98
N LEU A 40 11.38 23.47 -20.34
CA LEU A 40 12.17 24.65 -20.63
C LEU A 40 13.43 24.72 -19.76
N SER A 41 14.38 25.56 -20.14
CA SER A 41 15.64 25.78 -19.40
C SER A 41 15.44 26.41 -18.02
N ASP A 42 14.34 27.13 -17.80
CA ASP A 42 13.93 27.70 -16.52
C ASP A 42 13.20 26.70 -15.58
N GLY A 43 13.08 25.44 -16.03
CA GLY A 43 12.49 24.35 -15.26
C GLY A 43 11.01 24.12 -15.54
N ARG A 44 10.30 25.04 -16.18
CA ARG A 44 8.88 24.92 -16.50
C ARG A 44 8.59 23.83 -17.51
N TRP A 45 7.41 23.21 -17.36
CA TRP A 45 6.86 22.24 -18.29
C TRP A 45 5.72 22.88 -19.08
N ILE A 46 5.84 22.88 -20.40
CA ILE A 46 4.84 23.44 -21.29
C ILE A 46 4.23 22.30 -22.11
N ASN A 47 2.92 22.21 -22.09
CA ASN A 47 2.17 21.38 -23.02
C ASN A 47 1.73 22.24 -24.22
N ILE A 48 2.10 21.83 -25.42
CA ILE A 48 1.86 22.54 -26.68
C ILE A 48 0.88 21.71 -27.48
N TYR A 49 -0.30 22.28 -27.73
CA TYR A 49 -1.30 21.72 -28.64
C TYR A 49 -1.28 22.52 -29.92
N GLU A 50 -1.10 21.86 -31.04
CA GLU A 50 -1.13 22.48 -32.36
C GLU A 50 -2.21 21.82 -33.22
N THR A 51 -2.97 22.63 -33.92
CA THR A 51 -3.98 22.18 -34.89
C THR A 51 -3.98 23.05 -36.13
N ARG A 52 -4.30 22.43 -37.26
CA ARG A 52 -4.42 23.15 -38.53
C ARG A 52 -5.90 23.46 -38.84
N THR A 53 -6.20 24.73 -39.12
CA THR A 53 -7.55 25.14 -39.52
C THR A 53 -7.86 24.74 -40.97
N PRO A 54 -9.14 24.74 -41.37
CA PRO A 54 -9.52 24.50 -42.77
C PRO A 54 -8.85 25.47 -43.77
N GLU A 55 -8.57 26.71 -43.33
CA GLU A 55 -7.90 27.75 -44.12
C GLU A 55 -6.37 27.60 -44.13
N ASN A 56 -5.86 26.45 -43.61
CA ASN A 56 -4.45 26.11 -43.59
C ASN A 56 -3.58 26.95 -42.63
N TYR A 57 -4.15 27.60 -41.61
CA TYR A 57 -3.41 28.23 -40.53
C TYR A 57 -3.08 27.18 -39.45
N VAL A 58 -1.97 27.37 -38.73
CA VAL A 58 -1.62 26.57 -37.54
C VAL A 58 -1.95 27.40 -36.31
N VAL A 59 -2.83 26.87 -35.49
CA VAL A 59 -3.14 27.42 -34.17
C VAL A 59 -2.40 26.60 -33.11
N ALA A 60 -1.66 27.29 -32.24
CA ALA A 60 -0.93 26.65 -31.15
C ALA A 60 -1.39 27.20 -29.79
N VAL A 61 -1.81 26.32 -28.90
CA VAL A 61 -2.09 26.61 -27.48
C VAL A 61 -0.95 26.09 -26.65
N ARG A 62 -0.42 26.92 -25.76
CA ARG A 62 0.64 26.56 -24.81
C ARG A 62 0.12 26.69 -23.39
N LEU A 63 0.16 25.58 -22.66
CA LEU A 63 -0.26 25.52 -21.26
C LEU A 63 0.94 25.25 -20.39
N ASP A 64 1.13 26.07 -19.37
CA ASP A 64 2.08 25.77 -18.31
C ASP A 64 1.48 24.68 -17.42
N ILE A 65 2.10 23.50 -17.42
CA ILE A 65 1.68 22.32 -16.67
C ILE A 65 2.66 21.97 -15.56
N THR A 66 3.54 22.91 -15.19
CA THR A 66 4.61 22.69 -14.21
C THR A 66 4.03 22.17 -12.89
N ASN A 67 3.06 22.88 -12.33
CA ASN A 67 2.41 22.49 -11.09
C ASN A 67 1.78 21.09 -11.17
N LEU A 68 1.17 20.75 -12.31
CA LEU A 68 0.56 19.44 -12.51
C LEU A 68 1.61 18.32 -12.48
N ILE A 69 2.73 18.54 -13.16
CA ILE A 69 3.83 17.57 -13.19
C ILE A 69 4.46 17.41 -11.80
N GLU A 70 4.71 18.53 -11.10
CA GLU A 70 5.28 18.52 -9.75
C GLU A 70 4.37 17.82 -8.74
N GLN A 71 3.07 18.11 -8.76
CA GLN A 71 2.08 17.46 -7.91
C GLN A 71 2.01 15.95 -8.18
N ARG A 72 2.02 15.56 -9.46
CA ARG A 72 2.03 14.15 -9.84
C ARG A 72 3.29 13.45 -9.33
N GLN A 73 4.47 14.03 -9.53
CA GLN A 73 5.73 13.48 -9.06
C GLN A 73 5.79 13.36 -7.53
N ALA A 74 5.29 14.38 -6.81
CA ALA A 74 5.20 14.34 -5.35
C ALA A 74 4.25 13.23 -4.87
N LEU A 75 3.10 13.06 -5.52
CA LEU A 75 2.15 11.99 -5.20
C LEU A 75 2.77 10.60 -5.46
N GLU A 76 3.40 10.41 -6.61
CA GLU A 76 4.07 9.16 -6.97
C GLU A 76 5.18 8.81 -5.96
N ALA A 77 5.99 9.81 -5.57
CA ALA A 77 7.04 9.63 -4.56
C ALA A 77 6.46 9.28 -3.18
N ALA A 78 5.39 9.96 -2.75
CA ALA A 78 4.72 9.67 -1.49
C ALA A 78 4.09 8.26 -1.47
N GLN A 79 3.47 7.83 -2.56
CA GLN A 79 2.93 6.48 -2.72
C GLN A 79 4.03 5.41 -2.65
N GLN A 80 5.15 5.64 -3.32
CA GLN A 80 6.30 4.72 -3.28
C GLN A 80 6.88 4.61 -1.86
N ALA A 81 7.05 5.73 -1.17
CA ALA A 81 7.55 5.74 0.20
C ALA A 81 6.59 5.00 1.16
N ALA A 82 5.29 5.24 1.05
CA ALA A 82 4.27 4.54 1.85
C ALA A 82 4.27 3.02 1.59
N GLN A 83 4.39 2.63 0.32
CA GLN A 83 4.47 1.22 -0.07
C GLN A 83 5.72 0.54 0.49
N GLN A 84 6.89 1.19 0.42
CA GLN A 84 8.13 0.68 0.99
C GLN A 84 8.06 0.54 2.51
N ALA A 85 7.52 1.54 3.21
CA ALA A 85 7.33 1.49 4.65
C ALA A 85 6.39 0.35 5.06
N ARG A 86 5.27 0.17 4.33
CA ARG A 86 4.35 -0.95 4.56
C ARG A 86 5.03 -2.30 4.37
N GLN A 87 5.81 -2.47 3.30
CA GLN A 87 6.52 -3.72 3.03
C GLN A 87 7.52 -4.02 4.15
N LEU A 88 8.32 -3.02 4.56
CA LEU A 88 9.28 -3.19 5.65
C LEU A 88 8.61 -3.64 6.96
N LEU A 89 7.46 -3.06 7.30
CA LEU A 89 6.69 -3.46 8.49
C LEU A 89 6.15 -4.88 8.36
N GLN A 90 5.67 -5.27 7.18
CA GLN A 90 5.22 -6.64 6.93
C GLN A 90 6.38 -7.65 7.07
N ASP A 91 7.53 -7.35 6.49
CA ASP A 91 8.72 -8.19 6.58
C ASP A 91 9.21 -8.32 8.03
N ALA A 92 9.18 -7.22 8.79
CA ALA A 92 9.53 -7.23 10.21
C ALA A 92 8.58 -8.11 11.02
N VAL A 93 7.27 -8.00 10.83
CA VAL A 93 6.26 -8.84 11.50
C VAL A 93 6.41 -10.31 11.10
N GLU A 94 6.67 -10.60 9.82
CA GLU A 94 6.84 -11.97 9.33
C GLU A 94 8.14 -12.62 9.84
N SER A 95 9.16 -11.81 10.16
CA SER A 95 10.44 -12.30 10.70
C SER A 95 10.41 -12.63 12.20
N LEU A 96 9.33 -12.29 12.92
CA LEU A 96 9.21 -12.62 14.34
C LEU A 96 9.13 -14.14 14.54
N PRO A 97 9.90 -14.70 15.47
CA PRO A 97 9.85 -16.13 15.79
C PRO A 97 8.55 -16.51 16.54
N GLU A 98 7.92 -15.56 17.24
CA GLU A 98 6.63 -15.72 17.90
C GLU A 98 5.48 -15.53 16.92
N GLY A 99 4.34 -16.17 17.19
CA GLY A 99 3.09 -15.91 16.48
C GLY A 99 2.58 -14.52 16.83
N PHE A 100 2.51 -13.64 15.86
CA PHE A 100 1.99 -12.26 16.01
C PHE A 100 0.63 -12.11 15.34
N ALA A 101 -0.29 -11.40 16.01
CA ALA A 101 -1.56 -10.94 15.44
C ALA A 101 -1.93 -9.55 15.96
N LEU A 102 -2.52 -8.74 15.07
CA LEU A 102 -3.07 -7.42 15.37
C LEU A 102 -4.53 -7.37 14.96
N PHE A 103 -5.38 -6.98 15.88
CA PHE A 103 -6.81 -6.72 15.69
C PHE A 103 -7.08 -5.22 15.81
N ASP A 104 -8.04 -4.70 15.04
CA ASP A 104 -8.49 -3.31 15.12
C ASP A 104 -9.43 -3.07 16.31
N ALA A 105 -9.99 -1.85 16.39
CA ALA A 105 -10.92 -1.47 17.45
C ALA A 105 -12.27 -2.20 17.37
N GLU A 106 -12.64 -2.69 16.18
CA GLU A 106 -13.82 -3.52 15.91
C GLU A 106 -13.53 -5.03 16.06
N ASP A 107 -12.37 -5.37 16.63
CA ASP A 107 -11.94 -6.76 16.90
C ASP A 107 -11.72 -7.59 15.63
N LYS A 108 -11.43 -6.94 14.49
CA LYS A 108 -11.12 -7.60 13.21
C LYS A 108 -9.62 -7.75 13.03
N LEU A 109 -9.20 -8.91 12.57
CA LEU A 109 -7.80 -9.19 12.24
C LEU A 109 -7.31 -8.26 11.14
N VAL A 110 -6.30 -7.46 11.43
CA VAL A 110 -5.61 -6.56 10.47
C VAL A 110 -4.44 -7.29 9.82
N VAL A 111 -3.58 -7.91 10.64
CA VAL A 111 -2.38 -8.62 10.18
C VAL A 111 -2.00 -9.71 11.17
N CYS A 112 -1.48 -10.81 10.66
CA CYS A 112 -0.79 -11.82 11.44
C CYS A 112 0.37 -12.41 10.63
N ASN A 113 1.39 -12.94 11.31
CA ASN A 113 2.49 -13.63 10.65
C ASN A 113 2.19 -15.11 10.39
N ALA A 114 3.04 -15.75 9.59
CA ALA A 114 2.91 -17.18 9.28
C ALA A 114 3.00 -18.04 10.54
N GLN A 115 3.81 -17.64 11.54
CA GLN A 115 3.95 -18.37 12.79
C GLN A 115 2.64 -18.41 13.58
N TYR A 116 1.87 -17.33 13.63
CA TYR A 116 0.55 -17.32 14.25
C TYR A 116 -0.38 -18.36 13.62
N ARG A 117 -0.44 -18.45 12.30
CA ARG A 117 -1.25 -19.48 11.60
C ARG A 117 -0.77 -20.90 11.86
N ARG A 118 0.55 -21.12 11.98
CA ARG A 118 1.12 -22.44 12.29
C ARG A 118 0.81 -22.90 13.72
N LEU A 119 0.69 -21.97 14.66
CA LEU A 119 0.34 -22.31 16.05
C LEU A 119 -1.11 -22.77 16.16
N TYR A 120 -2.01 -22.32 15.29
CA TYR A 120 -3.44 -22.64 15.28
C TYR A 120 -3.87 -23.32 13.97
N PRO A 121 -3.35 -24.51 13.63
CA PRO A 121 -3.56 -25.12 12.32
C PRO A 121 -5.03 -25.42 12.02
N ILE A 122 -5.85 -25.76 13.02
CA ILE A 122 -7.27 -26.03 12.86
C ILE A 122 -8.02 -24.72 12.58
N SER A 123 -7.67 -23.63 13.24
CA SER A 123 -8.27 -22.31 13.01
C SER A 123 -7.71 -21.57 11.78
N ALA A 124 -6.61 -22.05 11.18
CA ALA A 124 -5.90 -21.38 10.10
C ALA A 124 -6.81 -20.93 8.91
N PRO A 125 -7.82 -21.71 8.48
CA PRO A 125 -8.71 -21.26 7.41
C PRO A 125 -9.52 -20.01 7.75
N MET A 126 -9.77 -19.73 9.04
CA MET A 126 -10.48 -18.55 9.52
C MET A 126 -9.54 -17.39 9.88
N ILE A 127 -8.22 -17.63 9.95
CA ILE A 127 -7.22 -16.60 10.24
C ILE A 127 -6.89 -15.83 8.96
N VAL A 128 -7.85 -14.99 8.56
CA VAL A 128 -7.73 -14.09 7.38
C VAL A 128 -8.07 -12.66 7.77
N PRO A 129 -7.44 -11.64 7.15
CA PRO A 129 -7.77 -10.24 7.43
C PRO A 129 -9.27 -9.97 7.33
N GLY A 130 -9.81 -9.25 8.32
CA GLY A 130 -11.23 -8.93 8.44
C GLY A 130 -12.06 -9.93 9.26
N SER A 131 -11.56 -11.13 9.55
CA SER A 131 -12.22 -12.06 10.50
C SER A 131 -12.13 -11.50 11.91
N THR A 132 -13.22 -11.60 12.68
CA THR A 132 -13.18 -11.19 14.10
C THR A 132 -12.45 -12.23 14.95
N PHE A 133 -11.90 -11.79 16.09
CA PHE A 133 -11.28 -12.71 17.04
C PHE A 133 -12.26 -13.78 17.50
N GLU A 134 -13.54 -13.41 17.74
CA GLU A 134 -14.59 -14.36 18.09
C GLU A 134 -14.78 -15.43 17.01
N GLN A 135 -14.87 -15.05 15.73
CA GLN A 135 -15.02 -16.01 14.63
C GLN A 135 -13.85 -17.01 14.58
N ILE A 136 -12.62 -16.53 14.75
CA ILE A 136 -11.43 -17.37 14.76
C ILE A 136 -11.44 -18.33 15.95
N ALA A 137 -11.72 -17.83 17.15
CA ALA A 137 -11.74 -18.61 18.37
C ALA A 137 -12.88 -19.65 18.37
N ARG A 138 -14.07 -19.27 17.96
CA ARG A 138 -15.24 -20.15 17.83
C ARG A 138 -14.98 -21.28 16.84
N TYR A 139 -14.47 -20.90 15.64
CA TYR A 139 -14.14 -21.90 14.60
C TYR A 139 -13.17 -22.98 15.13
N GLY A 140 -12.15 -22.54 15.90
CA GLY A 140 -11.20 -23.46 16.52
C GLY A 140 -11.81 -24.30 17.67
N ALA A 141 -12.61 -23.69 18.53
CA ALA A 141 -13.24 -24.37 19.65
C ALA A 141 -14.17 -25.52 19.16
N GLU A 142 -15.04 -25.24 18.21
CA GLU A 142 -15.95 -26.21 17.60
C GLU A 142 -15.24 -27.39 16.92
N ARG A 143 -13.97 -27.22 16.55
CA ARG A 143 -13.17 -28.23 15.82
C ARG A 143 -12.03 -28.84 16.62
N GLY A 144 -12.01 -28.58 17.94
CA GLY A 144 -11.04 -29.20 18.86
C GLY A 144 -9.65 -28.56 18.86
N GLN A 145 -9.49 -27.32 18.36
CA GLN A 145 -8.24 -26.58 18.50
C GLN A 145 -7.86 -26.36 19.98
N TYR A 146 -8.87 -26.30 20.86
CA TYR A 146 -8.71 -26.02 22.26
C TYR A 146 -9.33 -27.16 23.09
N PRO A 147 -8.51 -28.10 23.60
CA PRO A 147 -9.03 -29.24 24.37
C PRO A 147 -9.87 -28.84 25.58
N ASP A 148 -9.58 -27.67 26.19
CA ASP A 148 -10.32 -27.16 27.35
C ASP A 148 -11.70 -26.57 26.98
N ALA A 149 -11.99 -26.38 25.70
CA ALA A 149 -13.28 -25.97 25.21
C ALA A 149 -14.26 -27.14 24.98
N VAL A 150 -13.74 -28.35 24.82
CA VAL A 150 -14.55 -29.53 24.41
C VAL A 150 -15.66 -29.80 25.42
N GLY A 151 -16.91 -29.77 24.94
CA GLY A 151 -18.11 -29.97 25.75
C GLY A 151 -18.56 -28.75 26.55
N ASN A 152 -17.87 -27.61 26.41
CA ASN A 152 -18.21 -26.35 27.08
C ASN A 152 -17.81 -25.13 26.21
N GLU A 153 -17.99 -25.24 24.90
CA GLU A 153 -17.47 -24.31 23.89
C GLU A 153 -17.92 -22.87 24.15
N GLU A 154 -19.21 -22.65 24.46
CA GLU A 154 -19.76 -21.30 24.67
C GLU A 154 -19.18 -20.62 25.93
N ALA A 155 -19.06 -21.36 27.05
CA ALA A 155 -18.50 -20.78 28.27
C ALA A 155 -17.00 -20.52 28.13
N TRP A 156 -16.27 -21.41 27.48
CA TRP A 156 -14.85 -21.21 27.14
C TRP A 156 -14.67 -19.99 26.25
N LEU A 157 -15.50 -19.86 25.21
CA LEU A 157 -15.44 -18.73 24.29
C LEU A 157 -15.75 -17.41 25.00
N ALA A 158 -16.78 -17.38 25.86
CA ALA A 158 -17.12 -16.18 26.64
C ALA A 158 -15.96 -15.73 27.52
N GLN A 159 -15.28 -16.67 28.20
CA GLN A 159 -14.10 -16.37 29.00
C GLN A 159 -12.94 -15.89 28.12
N ARG A 160 -12.65 -16.57 27.01
CA ARG A 160 -11.55 -16.19 26.11
C ARG A 160 -11.75 -14.81 25.49
N MET A 161 -13.01 -14.45 25.16
CA MET A 161 -13.36 -13.11 24.69
C MET A 161 -13.19 -12.04 25.77
N ALA A 162 -13.54 -12.37 27.03
CA ALA A 162 -13.30 -11.46 28.15
C ALA A 162 -11.81 -11.18 28.36
N ASP A 163 -10.98 -12.22 28.33
CA ASP A 163 -9.53 -12.12 28.46
C ASP A 163 -8.92 -11.30 27.30
N HIS A 164 -9.35 -11.57 26.06
CA HIS A 164 -8.90 -10.84 24.88
C HIS A 164 -9.26 -9.34 24.97
N ARG A 165 -10.48 -9.01 25.36
CA ARG A 165 -10.90 -7.62 25.53
C ARG A 165 -10.21 -6.91 26.69
N ALA A 166 -9.88 -7.66 27.76
CA ALA A 166 -9.11 -7.10 28.85
C ALA A 166 -7.67 -6.75 28.44
N ALA A 167 -7.03 -7.62 27.67
CA ALA A 167 -5.70 -7.45 27.08
C ALA A 167 -4.65 -6.89 28.07
N ASN A 168 -4.66 -7.39 29.32
CA ASN A 168 -3.86 -6.86 30.43
C ASN A 168 -3.05 -7.91 31.18
N HIS A 169 -3.18 -9.18 30.81
CA HIS A 169 -2.43 -10.30 31.39
C HIS A 169 -2.19 -11.40 30.34
N ALA A 170 -1.19 -12.22 30.59
CA ALA A 170 -0.93 -13.38 29.76
C ALA A 170 -1.92 -14.50 30.05
N VAL A 171 -2.45 -15.13 29.02
CA VAL A 171 -3.36 -16.27 29.08
C VAL A 171 -2.63 -17.53 28.66
N LEU A 172 -2.71 -18.58 29.48
CA LEU A 172 -2.21 -19.89 29.09
C LEU A 172 -3.30 -20.66 28.35
N GLN A 173 -2.96 -21.17 27.19
CA GLN A 173 -3.85 -21.96 26.34
C GLN A 173 -3.29 -23.35 26.14
N ARG A 174 -4.09 -24.36 26.40
CA ARG A 174 -3.79 -25.72 26.03
C ARG A 174 -4.17 -25.95 24.58
N LEU A 175 -3.24 -26.53 23.82
CA LEU A 175 -3.43 -26.94 22.44
C LEU A 175 -3.45 -28.47 22.32
N PRO A 176 -3.86 -29.02 21.16
CA PRO A 176 -3.77 -30.46 20.91
C PRO A 176 -2.37 -31.00 21.15
N GLU A 177 -2.25 -32.31 21.38
CA GLU A 177 -0.98 -33.01 21.63
C GLU A 177 -0.26 -32.55 22.92
N GLY A 178 -0.99 -31.94 23.87
CA GLY A 178 -0.45 -31.52 25.14
C GLY A 178 0.44 -30.28 25.10
N ARG A 179 0.47 -29.57 23.99
CA ARG A 179 1.20 -28.29 23.86
C ARG A 179 0.54 -27.19 24.67
N TRP A 180 1.36 -26.33 25.25
CA TRP A 180 0.92 -25.12 25.94
C TRP A 180 1.42 -23.88 25.22
N LEU A 181 0.58 -22.88 25.16
CA LEU A 181 0.85 -21.60 24.55
C LEU A 181 0.56 -20.48 25.55
N GLN A 182 1.46 -19.54 25.68
CA GLN A 182 1.22 -18.30 26.39
C GLN A 182 0.80 -17.23 25.38
N ALA A 183 -0.37 -16.66 25.57
CA ALA A 183 -0.89 -15.55 24.79
C ALA A 183 -0.72 -14.25 25.59
N ASP A 184 0.17 -13.35 25.18
CA ASP A 184 0.32 -12.00 25.74
C ASP A 184 -0.32 -11.00 24.80
N GLU A 185 -1.38 -10.36 25.25
CA GLU A 185 -2.21 -9.41 24.47
C GLU A 185 -2.16 -8.03 25.12
N ARG A 186 -2.03 -6.99 24.31
CA ARG A 186 -1.93 -5.60 24.73
C ARG A 186 -2.78 -4.69 23.87
N ARG A 187 -3.45 -3.70 24.51
CA ARG A 187 -4.16 -2.66 23.79
C ARG A 187 -3.20 -1.73 23.04
N THR A 188 -3.54 -1.42 21.81
CA THR A 188 -2.83 -0.39 21.04
C THR A 188 -3.40 1.00 21.36
N PRO A 189 -2.65 2.10 21.11
CA PRO A 189 -3.15 3.46 21.30
C PRO A 189 -4.40 3.79 20.48
N GLN A 190 -4.63 3.05 19.39
CA GLN A 190 -5.79 3.21 18.49
C GLN A 190 -6.99 2.36 18.89
N GLY A 191 -6.94 1.69 20.06
CA GLY A 191 -8.04 0.90 20.61
C GLY A 191 -8.08 -0.56 20.18
N GLY A 192 -7.21 -0.98 19.26
CA GLY A 192 -7.07 -2.38 18.84
C GLY A 192 -6.29 -3.22 19.84
N ILE A 193 -6.04 -4.49 19.52
CA ILE A 193 -5.31 -5.45 20.36
C ILE A 193 -4.18 -6.08 19.53
N ALA A 194 -2.95 -5.93 19.99
CA ALA A 194 -1.78 -6.65 19.49
C ALA A 194 -1.44 -7.80 20.43
N GLY A 195 -1.09 -8.96 19.89
CA GLY A 195 -0.77 -10.11 20.69
C GLY A 195 0.35 -10.97 20.13
N VAL A 196 1.17 -11.48 21.02
CA VAL A 196 2.22 -12.49 20.72
C VAL A 196 1.89 -13.82 21.38
N ARG A 197 2.40 -14.88 20.78
CA ARG A 197 2.19 -16.26 21.21
C ARG A 197 3.51 -17.01 21.22
#